data_bebdb9b175da4f849fd9f2d3aa3c892b
#
_entry.id   bebdb9b175da4f849fd9f2d3aa3c892b
#
_cell.length_a   1.000
_cell.length_b   1.000
_cell.length_c   1.000
_cell.angle_alpha   90.00
_cell.angle_beta   90.00
_cell.angle_gamma   90.00
#
_symmetry.space_group_name_H-M   'P 1'
#
loop_
_entity.id
_entity.type
_entity.pdbx_description
1 polymer ?
#
loop_
_entity_poly.entity_id
_entity_poly.type
_entity_poly.pdbx_seq_one_letter_code
_entity_poly.pdbx_strand_id
1 'polypeptide(L)'
;MVKAAVGKNPSYGEKMVAGLLASKNVHVQRDRIRQSIRRVDPDGVDTRKRVALHRRQYSVPGPNSLWHIDGNHKLIRWHYVIHGGIDGYSRIPVFLRCSTNNRAHTMLSAFKEGVLQYGLPWTVRSDKGGENTSVCAFMMAHPLRGPGRGHFITGRSVHNQRIERLWRDMFTGCASVYYKLFTKMEDENILDVTNEIDLAALHHVLLPIINNHLDIFQQSYLHHKLRTEHNKTPFQLWHSAIGYGFPMDFITEVINTRNSNLHFYRALHYLPV
;
A
#
# COMPACT_ATOMS: atom_id res chain seq x y z
N MET A 1 18.64 30.94 -29.70
CA MET A 1 17.63 30.79 -28.59
C MET A 1 17.91 29.61 -27.67
N VAL A 2 17.95 28.34 -28.15
CA VAL A 2 18.24 27.17 -27.32
C VAL A 2 19.61 27.30 -26.59
N LYS A 3 20.67 27.71 -27.28
CA LYS A 3 21.98 27.95 -26.66
C LYS A 3 21.95 28.96 -25.53
N ALA A 4 21.19 30.04 -25.67
CA ALA A 4 21.05 31.07 -24.63
C ALA A 4 20.17 30.57 -23.45
N ALA A 5 19.17 29.73 -23.72
CA ALA A 5 18.32 29.15 -22.72
C ALA A 5 19.09 28.17 -21.82
N VAL A 6 19.85 27.27 -22.41
CA VAL A 6 20.65 26.25 -21.72
C VAL A 6 21.87 26.89 -21.02
N GLY A 7 22.53 27.87 -21.65
CA GLY A 7 23.69 28.54 -21.06
C GLY A 7 23.35 29.33 -19.78
N LYS A 8 22.16 29.93 -19.70
CA LYS A 8 21.69 30.61 -18.49
C LYS A 8 21.15 29.63 -17.40
N ASN A 9 20.67 28.48 -17.82
CA ASN A 9 20.04 27.49 -16.91
C ASN A 9 20.46 26.07 -17.34
N PRO A 10 21.62 25.58 -16.89
CA PRO A 10 22.14 24.27 -17.28
C PRO A 10 21.26 23.09 -16.90
N SER A 11 20.37 23.27 -15.90
CA SER A 11 19.40 22.25 -15.46
C SER A 11 18.17 22.13 -16.38
N TYR A 12 17.98 23.05 -17.32
CA TYR A 12 16.80 23.01 -18.19
C TYR A 12 16.84 21.80 -19.13
N GLY A 13 15.84 20.93 -18.97
CA GLY A 13 15.57 19.86 -19.91
C GLY A 13 14.65 20.32 -21.04
N GLU A 14 14.36 19.41 -21.96
CA GLU A 14 13.56 19.62 -23.17
C GLU A 14 12.22 20.34 -22.90
N LYS A 15 11.48 19.98 -21.84
CA LYS A 15 10.18 20.59 -21.48
C LYS A 15 10.33 22.07 -21.09
N MET A 16 11.35 22.40 -20.29
CA MET A 16 11.60 23.77 -19.85
C MET A 16 12.06 24.65 -21.00
N VAL A 17 12.91 24.11 -21.88
CA VAL A 17 13.33 24.84 -23.11
C VAL A 17 12.15 25.06 -24.04
N ALA A 18 11.26 24.07 -24.21
CA ALA A 18 10.03 24.24 -24.99
C ALA A 18 9.12 25.33 -24.42
N GLY A 19 8.92 25.33 -23.08
CA GLY A 19 8.14 26.36 -22.39
C GLY A 19 8.74 27.76 -22.55
N LEU A 20 10.06 27.89 -22.44
CA LEU A 20 10.77 29.18 -22.67
C LEU A 20 10.67 29.68 -24.12
N LEU A 21 10.68 28.78 -25.10
CA LEU A 21 10.44 29.13 -26.50
C LEU A 21 9.02 29.58 -26.74
N ALA A 22 8.05 28.83 -26.17
CA ALA A 22 6.63 29.18 -26.27
C ALA A 22 6.30 30.54 -25.62
N SER A 23 6.92 30.90 -24.49
CA SER A 23 6.77 32.23 -23.87
C SER A 23 7.27 33.37 -24.74
N LYS A 24 8.06 33.08 -25.78
CA LYS A 24 8.53 34.02 -26.81
C LYS A 24 7.81 33.86 -28.14
N ASN A 25 6.63 33.25 -28.14
CA ASN A 25 5.84 32.91 -29.32
C ASN A 25 6.56 32.07 -30.36
N VAL A 26 7.55 31.25 -29.96
CA VAL A 26 8.33 30.36 -30.83
C VAL A 26 7.89 28.93 -30.59
N HIS A 27 7.14 28.35 -31.51
CA HIS A 27 6.65 26.97 -31.46
C HIS A 27 7.58 26.07 -32.28
N VAL A 28 8.23 25.09 -31.62
CA VAL A 28 9.18 24.17 -32.24
C VAL A 28 8.81 22.74 -31.88
N GLN A 29 8.88 21.84 -32.86
CA GLN A 29 8.66 20.42 -32.63
C GLN A 29 9.64 19.87 -31.58
N ARG A 30 9.14 18.96 -30.73
CA ARG A 30 9.87 18.39 -29.60
C ARG A 30 11.22 17.78 -30.02
N ASP A 31 11.25 17.04 -31.13
CA ASP A 31 12.48 16.38 -31.60
C ASP A 31 13.54 17.38 -32.06
N ARG A 32 13.14 18.49 -32.67
CA ARG A 32 14.08 19.57 -33.05
C ARG A 32 14.70 20.24 -31.82
N ILE A 33 13.89 20.44 -30.75
CA ILE A 33 14.41 20.95 -29.47
C ILE A 33 15.42 19.97 -28.88
N ARG A 34 15.10 18.68 -28.86
CA ARG A 34 15.95 17.60 -28.34
C ARG A 34 17.28 17.54 -29.07
N GLN A 35 17.26 17.56 -30.40
CA GLN A 35 18.47 17.57 -31.24
C GLN A 35 19.30 18.82 -30.99
N SER A 36 18.65 19.99 -30.88
CA SER A 36 19.34 21.25 -30.61
C SER A 36 20.01 21.27 -29.23
N ILE A 37 19.37 20.73 -28.19
CA ILE A 37 19.97 20.63 -26.86
C ILE A 37 21.16 19.68 -26.89
N ARG A 38 21.06 18.51 -27.53
CA ARG A 38 22.19 17.57 -27.67
C ARG A 38 23.40 18.17 -28.37
N ARG A 39 23.17 19.04 -29.38
CA ARG A 39 24.24 19.70 -30.13
C ARG A 39 24.90 20.81 -29.33
N VAL A 40 24.14 21.53 -28.50
CA VAL A 40 24.58 22.72 -27.76
C VAL A 40 25.18 22.38 -26.41
N ASP A 41 24.70 21.31 -25.76
CA ASP A 41 25.05 20.93 -24.42
C ASP A 41 25.01 19.38 -24.25
N PRO A 42 25.94 18.68 -24.94
CA PRO A 42 26.01 17.20 -24.86
C PRO A 42 26.32 16.72 -23.45
N ASP A 43 27.26 17.36 -22.77
CA ASP A 43 27.67 17.01 -21.41
C ASP A 43 26.54 17.22 -20.38
N GLY A 44 25.80 18.31 -20.50
CA GLY A 44 24.64 18.56 -19.66
C GLY A 44 23.51 17.57 -19.92
N VAL A 45 23.34 17.11 -21.17
CA VAL A 45 22.39 16.03 -21.47
C VAL A 45 22.76 14.74 -20.73
N ASP A 46 24.03 14.37 -20.76
CA ASP A 46 24.50 13.14 -20.09
C ASP A 46 24.52 13.28 -18.58
N THR A 47 24.86 14.46 -18.07
CA THR A 47 24.76 14.75 -16.63
C THR A 47 23.31 14.65 -16.16
N ARG A 48 22.34 15.25 -16.86
CA ARG A 48 20.92 15.15 -16.53
C ARG A 48 20.38 13.72 -16.61
N LYS A 49 20.89 12.88 -17.51
CA LYS A 49 20.57 11.44 -17.56
C LYS A 49 21.15 10.68 -16.37
N ARG A 50 22.41 10.98 -15.97
CA ARG A 50 23.06 10.36 -14.80
C ARG A 50 22.39 10.76 -13.48
N VAL A 51 21.93 12.00 -13.37
CA VAL A 51 21.18 12.53 -12.22
C VAL A 51 19.70 12.10 -12.27
N ALA A 52 19.22 11.54 -13.39
CA ALA A 52 17.90 10.94 -13.42
C ALA A 52 17.82 9.87 -12.30
N LEU A 53 16.91 10.11 -11.34
CA LEU A 53 16.70 9.24 -10.19
C LEU A 53 16.58 7.79 -10.66
N HIS A 54 17.63 7.00 -10.47
CA HIS A 54 17.55 5.56 -10.54
C HIS A 54 16.67 5.11 -9.38
N ARG A 55 15.36 5.03 -9.62
CA ARG A 55 14.44 4.46 -8.66
C ARG A 55 14.89 3.03 -8.42
N ARG A 56 15.24 2.71 -7.18
CA ARG A 56 15.52 1.33 -6.79
C ARG A 56 14.34 0.49 -7.25
N GLN A 57 14.64 -0.52 -8.06
CA GLN A 57 13.59 -1.43 -8.51
C GLN A 57 13.07 -2.19 -7.28
N TYR A 58 11.79 -2.03 -6.97
CA TYR A 58 11.16 -2.80 -5.92
C TYR A 58 11.09 -4.26 -6.38
N SER A 59 11.76 -5.13 -5.67
CA SER A 59 11.78 -6.57 -5.95
C SER A 59 11.52 -7.33 -4.66
N VAL A 60 10.61 -8.29 -4.73
CA VAL A 60 10.28 -9.23 -3.65
C VAL A 60 10.33 -10.63 -4.25
N PRO A 61 10.97 -11.63 -3.60
CA PRO A 61 11.20 -12.94 -4.19
C PRO A 61 9.92 -13.67 -4.61
N GLY A 62 8.84 -13.58 -3.81
CA GLY A 62 7.59 -14.27 -4.11
C GLY A 62 6.48 -13.93 -3.12
N PRO A 63 5.31 -14.58 -3.25
CA PRO A 63 4.19 -14.45 -2.32
C PRO A 63 4.62 -14.73 -0.87
N ASN A 64 4.04 -14.03 0.09
CA ASN A 64 4.35 -14.12 1.52
C ASN A 64 5.81 -13.77 1.92
N SER A 65 6.66 -13.34 0.98
CA SER A 65 8.00 -12.88 1.35
C SER A 65 7.97 -11.57 2.12
N LEU A 66 7.04 -10.68 1.80
CA LEU A 66 6.92 -9.38 2.44
C LEU A 66 5.47 -8.88 2.39
N TRP A 67 4.87 -8.65 3.55
CA TRP A 67 3.62 -7.90 3.64
C TRP A 67 3.87 -6.46 4.04
N HIS A 68 3.17 -5.54 3.40
CA HIS A 68 3.08 -4.16 3.83
C HIS A 68 1.78 -3.96 4.58
N ILE A 69 1.86 -3.43 5.79
CA ILE A 69 0.70 -3.13 6.62
C ILE A 69 0.65 -1.64 6.97
N ASP A 70 -0.56 -1.12 7.13
CA ASP A 70 -0.77 0.30 7.45
C ASP A 70 -2.22 0.56 7.86
N GLY A 71 -2.48 1.71 8.50
CA GLY A 71 -3.79 2.25 8.81
C GLY A 71 -4.19 3.41 7.90
N ASN A 72 -5.36 3.33 7.26
CA ASN A 72 -5.90 4.44 6.47
C ASN A 72 -6.82 5.32 7.31
N HIS A 73 -6.48 6.59 7.44
CA HIS A 73 -7.16 7.58 8.28
C HIS A 73 -8.09 8.54 7.52
N LYS A 74 -8.49 8.21 6.29
CA LYS A 74 -9.35 9.10 5.49
C LYS A 74 -10.74 9.33 6.08
N LEU A 75 -11.22 8.42 6.92
CA LEU A 75 -12.50 8.52 7.61
C LEU A 75 -12.35 8.79 9.11
N ILE A 76 -11.17 9.23 9.56
CA ILE A 76 -10.85 9.45 10.98
C ILE A 76 -11.73 10.51 11.66
N ARG A 77 -12.24 11.48 10.89
CA ARG A 77 -13.17 12.51 11.38
C ARG A 77 -14.41 11.88 12.03
N TRP A 78 -14.85 10.75 11.51
CA TRP A 78 -16.00 9.96 12.00
C TRP A 78 -15.56 8.76 12.83
N HIS A 79 -14.35 8.80 13.36
CA HIS A 79 -13.71 7.77 14.18
C HIS A 79 -13.59 6.40 13.49
N TYR A 80 -13.59 6.34 12.16
CA TYR A 80 -13.27 5.12 11.43
C TYR A 80 -11.81 5.09 11.00
N VAL A 81 -11.19 3.93 11.17
CA VAL A 81 -9.86 3.62 10.63
C VAL A 81 -9.95 2.31 9.84
N ILE A 82 -9.38 2.29 8.64
CA ILE A 82 -9.31 1.08 7.83
C ILE A 82 -7.91 0.49 7.95
N HIS A 83 -7.80 -0.63 8.63
CA HIS A 83 -6.57 -1.40 8.74
C HIS A 83 -6.41 -2.28 7.52
N GLY A 84 -5.20 -2.36 6.96
CA GLY A 84 -4.96 -3.17 5.79
C GLY A 84 -3.55 -3.70 5.67
N GLY A 85 -3.47 -4.78 4.90
CA GLY A 85 -2.22 -5.39 4.51
C GLY A 85 -2.24 -5.81 3.05
N ILE A 86 -1.08 -5.72 2.39
CA ILE A 86 -0.93 -6.13 1.00
C ILE A 86 0.34 -6.95 0.83
N ASP A 87 0.24 -8.08 0.11
CA ASP A 87 1.40 -8.86 -0.27
C ASP A 87 2.27 -8.09 -1.27
N GLY A 88 3.54 -7.97 -0.98
CA GLY A 88 4.49 -7.17 -1.74
C GLY A 88 4.74 -7.70 -3.15
N TYR A 89 4.64 -9.01 -3.36
CA TYR A 89 4.85 -9.65 -4.64
C TYR A 89 3.57 -9.62 -5.51
N SER A 90 2.54 -10.31 -5.05
CA SER A 90 1.29 -10.49 -5.81
C SER A 90 0.39 -9.29 -5.81
N ARG A 91 0.54 -8.40 -4.82
CA ARG A 91 -0.34 -7.26 -4.55
C ARG A 91 -1.75 -7.65 -4.11
N ILE A 92 -1.92 -8.86 -3.61
CA ILE A 92 -3.15 -9.28 -2.94
C ILE A 92 -3.32 -8.46 -1.66
N PRO A 93 -4.47 -7.78 -1.46
CA PRO A 93 -4.83 -7.28 -0.15
C PRO A 93 -5.08 -8.48 0.76
N VAL A 94 -4.18 -8.72 1.71
CA VAL A 94 -4.24 -9.91 2.58
C VAL A 94 -5.25 -9.74 3.72
N PHE A 95 -5.57 -8.51 4.05
CA PHE A 95 -6.70 -8.12 4.89
C PHE A 95 -7.06 -6.65 4.63
N LEU A 96 -8.35 -6.34 4.77
CA LEU A 96 -8.89 -4.98 4.83
C LEU A 96 -10.03 -4.99 5.84
N ARG A 97 -9.92 -4.20 6.91
CA ARG A 97 -10.95 -4.12 7.95
C ARG A 97 -11.12 -2.69 8.44
N CYS A 98 -12.35 -2.22 8.42
CA CYS A 98 -12.75 -0.98 9.06
C CYS A 98 -13.04 -1.24 10.54
N SER A 99 -12.57 -0.34 11.40
CA SER A 99 -12.86 -0.34 12.82
C SER A 99 -13.12 1.07 13.33
N THR A 100 -13.67 1.18 14.54
CA THR A 100 -13.95 2.47 15.22
C THR A 100 -12.79 2.92 16.11
N ASN A 101 -11.62 2.33 15.97
CA ASN A 101 -10.45 2.67 16.75
C ASN A 101 -9.16 2.32 15.99
N ASN A 102 -8.02 2.89 16.44
CA ASN A 102 -6.68 2.63 15.91
C ASN A 102 -5.81 1.90 16.94
N ARG A 103 -6.35 0.93 17.66
CA ARG A 103 -5.61 0.21 18.70
C ARG A 103 -4.75 -0.90 18.10
N ALA A 104 -3.60 -1.16 18.71
CA ALA A 104 -2.65 -2.17 18.24
C ALA A 104 -3.25 -3.60 18.21
N HIS A 105 -4.11 -3.94 19.16
CA HIS A 105 -4.79 -5.24 19.15
C HIS A 105 -5.80 -5.39 18.00
N THR A 106 -6.43 -4.28 17.56
CA THR A 106 -7.38 -4.29 16.43
C THR A 106 -6.64 -4.56 15.13
N MET A 107 -5.49 -3.91 14.92
CA MET A 107 -4.59 -4.19 13.78
C MET A 107 -4.11 -5.65 13.83
N LEU A 108 -3.72 -6.15 15.01
CA LEU A 108 -3.29 -7.55 15.17
C LEU A 108 -4.40 -8.54 14.85
N SER A 109 -5.64 -8.26 15.24
CA SER A 109 -6.79 -9.12 14.90
C SER A 109 -6.98 -9.24 13.39
N ALA A 110 -7.01 -8.10 12.68
CA ALA A 110 -7.11 -8.08 11.22
C ALA A 110 -5.90 -8.76 10.55
N PHE A 111 -4.69 -8.56 11.06
CA PHE A 111 -3.49 -9.24 10.59
C PHE A 111 -3.59 -10.77 10.75
N LYS A 112 -4.07 -11.26 11.90
CA LYS A 112 -4.27 -12.70 12.15
C LYS A 112 -5.30 -13.31 11.19
N GLU A 113 -6.38 -12.61 10.86
CA GLU A 113 -7.34 -13.05 9.83
C GLU A 113 -6.64 -13.26 8.48
N GLY A 114 -5.79 -12.30 8.07
CA GLY A 114 -4.97 -12.43 6.87
C GLY A 114 -4.02 -13.63 6.93
N VAL A 115 -3.36 -13.85 8.08
CA VAL A 115 -2.47 -15.00 8.28
C VAL A 115 -3.23 -16.34 8.17
N LEU A 116 -4.44 -16.41 8.70
CA LEU A 116 -5.28 -17.62 8.57
C LEU A 116 -5.64 -17.93 7.12
N GLN A 117 -5.86 -16.89 6.30
CA GLN A 117 -6.27 -17.05 4.91
C GLN A 117 -5.10 -17.29 3.94
N TYR A 118 -4.00 -16.55 4.12
CA TYR A 118 -2.88 -16.53 3.15
C TYR A 118 -1.57 -17.13 3.69
N GLY A 119 -1.53 -17.52 4.97
CA GLY A 119 -0.33 -18.01 5.62
C GLY A 119 0.49 -16.89 6.26
N LEU A 120 1.47 -17.27 7.09
CA LEU A 120 2.33 -16.35 7.82
C LEU A 120 3.39 -15.74 6.90
N PRO A 121 3.48 -14.41 6.76
CA PRO A 121 4.51 -13.80 5.94
C PRO A 121 5.92 -14.01 6.53
N TRP A 122 6.93 -14.01 5.66
CA TRP A 122 8.31 -14.06 6.12
C TRP A 122 8.72 -12.76 6.81
N THR A 123 8.36 -11.64 6.21
CA THR A 123 8.64 -10.30 6.73
C THR A 123 7.40 -9.42 6.66
N VAL A 124 7.23 -8.58 7.66
CA VAL A 124 6.21 -7.51 7.67
C VAL A 124 6.91 -6.16 7.63
N ARG A 125 6.41 -5.26 6.84
CA ARG A 125 6.83 -3.85 6.81
C ARG A 125 5.67 -2.94 7.21
N SER A 126 5.94 -2.05 8.15
CA SER A 126 5.03 -0.96 8.52
C SER A 126 5.76 0.37 8.57
N ASP A 127 5.02 1.44 8.76
CA ASP A 127 5.57 2.67 9.30
C ASP A 127 5.83 2.57 10.81
N LYS A 128 6.14 3.70 11.45
CA LYS A 128 6.40 3.77 12.91
C LYS A 128 5.14 4.00 13.75
N GLY A 129 3.95 3.73 13.21
CA GLY A 129 2.69 3.89 13.94
C GLY A 129 2.60 2.96 15.16
N GLY A 130 1.99 3.47 16.24
CA GLY A 130 1.79 2.70 17.47
C GLY A 130 0.85 1.50 17.30
N GLU A 131 -0.07 1.56 16.33
CA GLU A 131 -1.00 0.48 15.98
C GLU A 131 -0.29 -0.78 15.48
N ASN A 132 0.95 -0.65 14.98
CA ASN A 132 1.72 -1.77 14.44
C ASN A 132 2.52 -2.55 15.50
N THR A 133 2.56 -2.08 16.75
CA THR A 133 3.39 -2.66 17.83
C THR A 133 3.00 -4.08 18.19
N SER A 134 1.71 -4.40 18.23
CA SER A 134 1.25 -5.76 18.54
C SER A 134 1.55 -6.75 17.41
N VAL A 135 1.51 -6.31 16.14
CA VAL A 135 1.93 -7.15 15.01
C VAL A 135 3.44 -7.40 15.06
N CYS A 136 4.23 -6.37 15.40
CA CYS A 136 5.67 -6.53 15.62
C CYS A 136 5.96 -7.57 16.72
N ALA A 137 5.33 -7.44 17.87
CA ALA A 137 5.50 -8.38 18.98
C ALA A 137 5.09 -9.80 18.59
N PHE A 138 3.97 -9.96 17.86
CA PHE A 138 3.52 -11.25 17.34
C PHE A 138 4.55 -11.89 16.41
N MET A 139 5.09 -11.15 15.45
CA MET A 139 6.11 -11.66 14.51
C MET A 139 7.40 -12.02 15.21
N MET A 140 7.80 -11.27 16.25
CA MET A 140 9.01 -11.54 17.01
C MET A 140 8.88 -12.72 17.99
N ALA A 141 7.68 -12.94 18.53
CA ALA A 141 7.40 -14.04 19.45
C ALA A 141 7.03 -15.34 18.72
N HIS A 142 6.70 -15.28 17.42
CA HIS A 142 6.24 -16.47 16.69
C HIS A 142 7.36 -17.50 16.53
N PRO A 143 7.15 -18.81 16.81
CA PRO A 143 8.18 -19.84 16.77
C PRO A 143 8.92 -19.97 15.44
N LEU A 144 8.22 -19.74 14.33
CA LEU A 144 8.78 -19.80 12.97
C LEU A 144 9.47 -18.49 12.54
N ARG A 145 9.52 -17.49 13.40
CA ARG A 145 10.15 -16.18 13.15
C ARG A 145 11.11 -15.90 14.30
N GLY A 146 11.06 -14.79 14.93
CA GLY A 146 11.85 -14.46 16.11
C GLY A 146 12.67 -13.20 15.95
N PRO A 147 13.31 -12.75 17.03
CA PRO A 147 14.09 -11.52 17.05
C PRO A 147 15.40 -11.67 16.24
N GLY A 148 15.89 -10.53 15.73
CA GLY A 148 17.21 -10.45 15.09
C GLY A 148 17.28 -10.97 13.65
N ARG A 149 16.23 -11.54 13.09
CA ARG A 149 16.21 -12.09 11.74
C ARG A 149 15.56 -11.17 10.68
N GLY A 150 15.23 -9.92 11.05
CA GLY A 150 14.62 -8.96 10.12
C GLY A 150 13.19 -9.28 9.68
N HIS A 151 12.43 -10.05 10.46
CA HIS A 151 11.06 -10.43 10.14
C HIS A 151 10.04 -9.30 10.33
N PHE A 152 10.45 -8.18 10.94
CA PHE A 152 9.66 -6.96 11.02
C PHE A 152 10.53 -5.76 10.70
N ILE A 153 10.09 -4.94 9.73
CA ILE A 153 10.82 -3.76 9.26
C ILE A 153 9.96 -2.54 9.48
N THR A 154 10.44 -1.62 10.32
CA THR A 154 9.84 -0.30 10.46
C THR A 154 10.59 0.73 9.63
N GLY A 155 9.89 1.67 9.02
CA GLY A 155 10.50 2.70 8.19
C GLY A 155 9.65 3.94 8.04
N ARG A 156 10.11 4.88 7.21
CA ARG A 156 9.27 6.01 6.80
C ARG A 156 8.17 5.52 5.85
N SER A 157 6.98 6.12 5.92
CA SER A 157 5.82 5.82 5.05
C SER A 157 6.17 5.81 3.55
N VAL A 158 7.09 6.69 3.11
CA VAL A 158 7.57 6.74 1.71
C VAL A 158 8.15 5.42 1.20
N HIS A 159 8.52 4.50 2.08
CA HIS A 159 8.98 3.15 1.72
C HIS A 159 7.87 2.12 1.68
N ASN A 160 6.63 2.49 2.02
CA ASN A 160 5.46 1.61 2.07
C ASN A 160 4.58 1.73 0.80
N GLN A 161 5.21 1.96 -0.36
CA GLN A 161 4.56 2.35 -1.63
C GLN A 161 3.47 1.38 -2.10
N ARG A 162 3.54 0.08 -1.74
CA ARG A 162 2.54 -0.91 -2.17
C ARG A 162 1.19 -0.65 -1.50
N ILE A 163 1.20 -0.41 -0.20
CA ILE A 163 -0.03 -0.15 0.53
C ILE A 163 -0.58 1.24 0.24
N GLU A 164 0.29 2.23 0.02
CA GLU A 164 -0.11 3.57 -0.40
C GLU A 164 -0.87 3.55 -1.74
N ARG A 165 -0.46 2.68 -2.66
CA ARG A 165 -1.21 2.48 -3.91
C ARG A 165 -2.56 1.84 -3.66
N LEU A 166 -2.63 0.82 -2.81
CA LEU A 166 -3.88 0.17 -2.41
C LEU A 166 -4.86 1.19 -1.79
N TRP A 167 -4.36 2.07 -0.92
CA TRP A 167 -5.18 3.12 -0.29
C TRP A 167 -5.85 4.05 -1.29
N ARG A 168 -5.13 4.43 -2.33
CA ARG A 168 -5.71 5.27 -3.39
C ARG A 168 -6.81 4.53 -4.14
N ASP A 169 -6.56 3.30 -4.53
CA ASP A 169 -7.52 2.50 -5.28
C ASP A 169 -8.74 2.16 -4.40
N MET A 170 -8.55 1.82 -3.12
CA MET A 170 -9.61 1.58 -2.13
C MET A 170 -10.43 2.84 -1.84
N PHE A 171 -9.79 3.99 -1.69
CA PHE A 171 -10.53 5.24 -1.49
C PHE A 171 -11.43 5.55 -2.68
N THR A 172 -10.93 5.43 -3.90
CA THR A 172 -11.70 5.68 -5.12
C THR A 172 -12.83 4.66 -5.30
N GLY A 173 -12.58 3.38 -5.04
CA GLY A 173 -13.51 2.29 -5.28
C GLY A 173 -14.49 1.99 -4.14
N CYS A 174 -14.21 2.47 -2.92
CA CYS A 174 -15.02 2.15 -1.75
C CYS A 174 -15.20 3.34 -0.80
N ALA A 175 -14.13 3.83 -0.14
CA ALA A 175 -14.26 4.75 0.99
C ALA A 175 -14.78 6.15 0.62
N SER A 176 -14.60 6.60 -0.63
CA SER A 176 -15.06 7.92 -1.09
C SER A 176 -16.59 8.09 -1.02
N VAL A 177 -17.34 7.00 -1.13
CA VAL A 177 -18.83 7.03 -1.02
C VAL A 177 -19.20 7.40 0.40
N TYR A 178 -18.58 6.79 1.39
CA TYR A 178 -18.82 7.06 2.82
C TYR A 178 -18.32 8.44 3.21
N TYR A 179 -17.17 8.87 2.70
CA TYR A 179 -16.66 10.21 2.92
C TYR A 179 -17.68 11.26 2.49
N LYS A 180 -18.22 11.13 1.27
CA LYS A 180 -19.25 12.05 0.74
C LYS A 180 -20.56 11.96 1.52
N LEU A 181 -20.98 10.74 1.87
CA LEU A 181 -22.22 10.53 2.64
C LEU A 181 -22.14 11.22 4.00
N PHE A 182 -21.05 10.99 4.74
CA PHE A 182 -20.89 11.54 6.09
C PHE A 182 -20.76 13.07 6.05
N THR A 183 -20.02 13.61 5.09
CA THR A 183 -19.94 15.07 4.89
C THR A 183 -21.33 15.65 4.64
N LYS A 184 -22.13 15.00 3.78
CA LYS A 184 -23.49 15.45 3.50
C LYS A 184 -24.40 15.37 4.74
N MET A 185 -24.28 14.32 5.55
CA MET A 185 -25.04 14.17 6.80
C MET A 185 -24.69 15.29 7.81
N GLU A 186 -23.42 15.70 7.88
CA GLU A 186 -23.02 16.86 8.70
C GLU A 186 -23.58 18.17 8.12
N ASP A 187 -23.48 18.38 6.81
CA ASP A 187 -23.98 19.60 6.14
C ASP A 187 -25.50 19.77 6.31
N GLU A 188 -26.24 18.66 6.37
CA GLU A 188 -27.70 18.63 6.58
C GLU A 188 -28.09 18.58 8.08
N ASN A 189 -27.14 18.67 9.01
CA ASN A 189 -27.34 18.55 10.46
C ASN A 189 -28.04 17.25 10.91
N ILE A 190 -27.83 16.16 10.17
CA ILE A 190 -28.28 14.80 10.53
C ILE A 190 -27.27 14.12 11.43
N LEU A 191 -26.00 14.48 11.31
CA LEU A 191 -24.85 13.91 12.05
C LEU A 191 -24.06 15.03 12.72
N ASP A 192 -23.98 14.97 14.05
CA ASP A 192 -23.05 15.79 14.82
C ASP A 192 -21.88 14.93 15.31
N VAL A 193 -20.69 15.16 14.77
CA VAL A 193 -19.47 14.43 15.16
C VAL A 193 -19.01 14.69 16.59
N THR A 194 -19.58 15.69 17.27
CA THR A 194 -19.31 15.97 18.68
C THR A 194 -20.31 15.25 19.61
N ASN A 195 -21.38 14.69 19.06
CA ASN A 195 -22.38 13.93 19.78
C ASN A 195 -22.03 12.43 19.78
N GLU A 196 -21.73 11.87 20.94
CA GLU A 196 -21.37 10.45 21.10
C GLU A 196 -22.51 9.50 20.68
N ILE A 197 -23.78 9.90 20.82
CA ILE A 197 -24.95 9.08 20.44
C ILE A 197 -25.02 8.98 18.91
N ASP A 198 -24.83 10.10 18.20
CA ASP A 198 -24.83 10.13 16.75
C ASP A 198 -23.68 9.27 16.18
N LEU A 199 -22.49 9.39 16.76
CA LEU A 199 -21.34 8.56 16.41
C LEU A 199 -21.60 7.08 16.70
N ALA A 200 -22.20 6.74 17.85
CA ALA A 200 -22.52 5.37 18.18
C ALA A 200 -23.55 4.77 17.21
N ALA A 201 -24.58 5.53 16.86
CA ALA A 201 -25.58 5.13 15.88
C ALA A 201 -24.95 4.94 14.47
N LEU A 202 -24.11 5.90 14.04
CA LEU A 202 -23.37 5.81 12.80
C LEU A 202 -22.50 4.55 12.74
N HIS A 203 -21.76 4.27 13.82
CA HIS A 203 -20.91 3.09 13.92
C HIS A 203 -21.72 1.79 13.90
N HIS A 204 -22.81 1.73 14.66
CA HIS A 204 -23.66 0.53 14.73
C HIS A 204 -24.22 0.16 13.35
N VAL A 205 -24.71 1.15 12.61
CA VAL A 205 -25.36 0.93 11.31
C VAL A 205 -24.33 0.72 10.19
N LEU A 206 -23.30 1.56 10.11
CA LEU A 206 -22.47 1.63 8.91
C LEU A 206 -21.18 0.81 8.99
N LEU A 207 -20.67 0.47 10.17
CA LEU A 207 -19.48 -0.36 10.27
C LEU A 207 -19.59 -1.72 9.56
N PRO A 208 -20.69 -2.50 9.74
CA PRO A 208 -20.85 -3.76 9.01
C PRO A 208 -21.02 -3.54 7.50
N ILE A 209 -21.68 -2.46 7.09
CA ILE A 209 -21.88 -2.13 5.67
C ILE A 209 -20.55 -1.75 5.02
N ILE A 210 -19.72 -0.93 5.69
CA ILE A 210 -18.37 -0.58 5.20
C ILE A 210 -17.52 -1.85 5.06
N ASN A 211 -17.53 -2.75 6.06
CA ASN A 211 -16.75 -3.98 6.01
C ASN A 211 -17.19 -4.89 4.86
N ASN A 212 -18.50 -5.07 4.67
CA ASN A 212 -19.02 -5.82 3.52
C ASN A 212 -18.57 -5.18 2.17
N HIS A 213 -18.57 -3.86 2.07
CA HIS A 213 -18.09 -3.16 0.86
C HIS A 213 -16.59 -3.33 0.66
N LEU A 214 -15.79 -3.35 1.73
CA LEU A 214 -14.36 -3.65 1.69
C LEU A 214 -14.11 -5.09 1.23
N ASP A 215 -14.91 -6.07 1.66
CA ASP A 215 -14.83 -7.46 1.20
C ASP A 215 -15.12 -7.56 -0.31
N ILE A 216 -16.16 -6.88 -0.79
CA ILE A 216 -16.47 -6.81 -2.24
C ILE A 216 -15.32 -6.14 -3.02
N PHE A 217 -14.77 -5.04 -2.49
CA PHE A 217 -13.61 -4.38 -3.09
C PHE A 217 -12.42 -5.32 -3.15
N GLN A 218 -12.10 -6.03 -2.07
CA GLN A 218 -10.99 -6.99 -2.00
C GLN A 218 -11.15 -8.10 -3.04
N GLN A 219 -12.34 -8.68 -3.18
CA GLN A 219 -12.63 -9.68 -4.21
C GLN A 219 -12.44 -9.13 -5.62
N SER A 220 -12.95 -7.93 -5.89
CA SER A 220 -12.78 -7.28 -7.19
C SER A 220 -11.31 -6.97 -7.49
N TYR A 221 -10.56 -6.57 -6.46
CA TYR A 221 -9.13 -6.24 -6.56
C TYR A 221 -8.29 -7.47 -6.91
N LEU A 222 -8.64 -8.66 -6.43
CA LEU A 222 -7.95 -9.92 -6.76
C LEU A 222 -7.92 -10.20 -8.27
N HIS A 223 -8.96 -9.79 -8.98
CA HIS A 223 -9.16 -10.13 -10.39
C HIS A 223 -8.92 -8.95 -11.35
N HIS A 224 -8.60 -7.76 -10.88
CA HIS A 224 -8.29 -6.64 -11.77
C HIS A 224 -6.89 -6.79 -12.39
N LYS A 225 -6.73 -6.35 -13.64
CA LYS A 225 -5.48 -6.46 -14.38
C LYS A 225 -4.47 -5.38 -13.95
N LEU A 226 -3.26 -5.80 -13.59
CA LEU A 226 -2.15 -4.94 -13.25
C LEU A 226 -1.33 -4.61 -14.50
N ARG A 227 -1.46 -3.38 -15.00
CA ARG A 227 -0.75 -2.92 -16.20
C ARG A 227 0.78 -3.05 -16.08
N THR A 228 1.34 -2.87 -14.88
CA THR A 228 2.78 -2.97 -14.61
C THR A 228 3.30 -4.40 -14.53
N GLU A 229 2.41 -5.39 -14.48
CA GLU A 229 2.71 -6.82 -14.38
C GLU A 229 2.20 -7.57 -15.62
N HIS A 230 2.39 -6.98 -16.80
CA HIS A 230 1.95 -7.54 -18.08
C HIS A 230 0.47 -7.94 -18.11
N ASN A 231 -0.39 -7.13 -17.47
CA ASN A 231 -1.83 -7.35 -17.33
C ASN A 231 -2.22 -8.64 -16.57
N LYS A 232 -1.31 -9.24 -15.82
CA LYS A 232 -1.66 -10.30 -14.87
C LYS A 232 -2.47 -9.71 -13.70
N THR A 233 -3.36 -10.53 -13.16
CA THR A 233 -4.12 -10.16 -11.95
C THR A 233 -3.32 -10.51 -10.69
N PRO A 234 -3.60 -9.89 -9.52
CA PRO A 234 -3.04 -10.29 -8.24
C PRO A 234 -3.19 -11.80 -7.98
N PHE A 235 -4.37 -12.35 -8.27
CA PHE A 235 -4.65 -13.78 -8.16
C PHE A 235 -3.71 -14.63 -9.05
N GLN A 236 -3.53 -14.25 -10.31
CA GLN A 236 -2.62 -14.95 -11.22
C GLN A 236 -1.15 -14.85 -10.76
N LEU A 237 -0.71 -13.69 -10.25
CA LEU A 237 0.64 -13.53 -9.73
C LEU A 237 0.89 -14.43 -8.53
N TRP A 238 -0.07 -14.53 -7.62
CA TRP A 238 0.01 -15.42 -6.46
C TRP A 238 0.16 -16.89 -6.87
N HIS A 239 -0.75 -17.39 -7.69
CA HIS A 239 -0.77 -18.80 -8.08
C HIS A 239 0.36 -19.20 -9.02
N SER A 240 0.77 -18.32 -9.96
CA SER A 240 1.87 -18.64 -10.87
C SER A 240 3.20 -18.79 -10.13
N ALA A 241 3.45 -18.03 -9.06
CA ALA A 241 4.68 -18.14 -8.29
C ALA A 241 4.72 -19.42 -7.43
N ILE A 242 3.59 -19.89 -6.92
CA ILE A 242 3.49 -21.17 -6.20
C ILE A 242 3.82 -22.34 -7.13
N GLY A 243 3.44 -22.28 -8.42
CA GLY A 243 3.71 -23.30 -9.42
C GLY A 243 5.16 -23.35 -9.94
N TYR A 244 5.95 -22.30 -9.75
CA TYR A 244 7.34 -22.22 -10.23
C TYR A 244 8.40 -22.61 -9.17
N GLY A 245 8.02 -23.36 -8.11
CA GLY A 245 9.01 -23.99 -7.22
C GLY A 245 9.60 -23.03 -6.19
N PHE A 246 8.78 -22.21 -5.54
CA PHE A 246 9.16 -21.72 -4.22
C PHE A 246 9.48 -22.92 -3.33
N PRO A 247 10.52 -22.88 -2.51
CA PRO A 247 10.94 -24.04 -1.72
C PRO A 247 9.73 -24.64 -1.02
N MET A 248 9.51 -25.95 -1.21
CA MET A 248 8.39 -26.70 -0.60
C MET A 248 8.35 -26.53 0.92
N ASP A 249 9.48 -26.19 1.52
CA ASP A 249 9.61 -25.85 2.95
C ASP A 249 8.68 -24.70 3.33
N PHE A 250 8.51 -23.71 2.44
CA PHE A 250 7.61 -22.57 2.66
C PHE A 250 6.13 -22.97 2.58
N ILE A 251 5.80 -23.90 1.67
CA ILE A 251 4.44 -24.41 1.48
C ILE A 251 4.12 -25.47 2.53
N THR A 252 5.06 -26.35 2.86
CA THR A 252 4.93 -27.38 3.90
C THR A 252 4.84 -26.71 5.27
N GLU A 253 5.56 -25.62 5.50
CA GLU A 253 5.44 -24.79 6.69
C GLU A 253 4.03 -24.16 6.79
N VAL A 254 3.47 -23.68 5.69
CA VAL A 254 2.09 -23.15 5.63
C VAL A 254 1.05 -24.25 5.87
N ILE A 255 1.22 -25.45 5.32
CA ILE A 255 0.29 -26.58 5.49
C ILE A 255 0.41 -27.16 6.89
N ASN A 256 1.62 -27.36 7.42
CA ASN A 256 1.84 -27.82 8.78
C ASN A 256 1.40 -26.79 9.81
N THR A 257 1.51 -25.48 9.49
CA THR A 257 0.99 -24.39 10.29
C THR A 257 -0.53 -24.38 10.31
N ARG A 258 -1.24 -24.83 9.25
CA ARG A 258 -2.71 -25.05 9.32
C ARG A 258 -3.09 -26.10 10.34
N ASN A 259 -2.34 -27.17 10.47
CA ASN A 259 -2.65 -28.26 11.41
C ASN A 259 -2.18 -27.97 12.86
N SER A 260 -1.05 -27.29 13.04
CA SER A 260 -0.56 -26.90 14.38
C SER A 260 -1.14 -25.57 14.89
N ASN A 261 -1.53 -24.65 14.02
CA ASN A 261 -2.12 -23.37 14.42
C ASN A 261 -3.53 -23.48 14.99
N LEU A 262 -4.31 -24.51 14.66
CA LEU A 262 -5.58 -24.76 15.36
C LEU A 262 -5.37 -24.96 16.87
N HIS A 263 -4.26 -25.56 17.29
CA HIS A 263 -3.88 -25.68 18.70
C HIS A 263 -3.24 -24.42 19.26
N PHE A 264 -2.37 -23.77 18.50
CA PHE A 264 -1.65 -22.55 18.93
C PHE A 264 -2.60 -21.32 19.03
N TYR A 265 -3.53 -21.15 18.11
CA TYR A 265 -4.53 -20.08 18.19
C TYR A 265 -5.54 -20.30 19.31
N ARG A 266 -5.88 -21.55 19.67
CA ARG A 266 -6.63 -21.83 20.90
C ARG A 266 -5.85 -21.44 22.15
N ALA A 267 -4.52 -21.66 22.18
CA ALA A 267 -3.67 -21.25 23.29
C ALA A 267 -3.52 -19.72 23.44
N LEU A 268 -3.47 -18.98 22.32
CA LEU A 268 -3.34 -17.49 22.34
C LEU A 268 -4.62 -16.77 22.81
N HIS A 269 -5.80 -17.41 22.73
CA HIS A 269 -7.02 -16.87 23.33
C HIS A 269 -7.05 -16.96 24.86
N TYR A 270 -6.15 -17.75 25.47
CA TYR A 270 -6.07 -17.98 26.93
C TYR A 270 -4.86 -17.29 27.61
N LEU A 271 -4.08 -16.45 26.88
CA LEU A 271 -3.07 -15.63 27.54
C LEU A 271 -3.75 -14.39 28.13
N PRO A 272 -3.61 -14.15 29.44
CA PRO A 272 -4.14 -12.93 30.07
C PRO A 272 -3.45 -11.71 29.51
N VAL A 273 -4.21 -10.62 29.42
CA VAL A 273 -3.83 -9.28 28.97
C VAL A 273 -2.79 -8.66 29.89
#